data_49314119ecb89262cb768d77899d00c1
#
_entry.id   49314119ecb89262cb768d77899d00c1
#
_cell.length_a   1.000
_cell.length_b   1.000
_cell.length_c   1.000
_cell.angle_alpha   90.00
_cell.angle_beta   90.00
_cell.angle_gamma   90.00
#
_symmetry.space_group_name_H-M   'P 1'
#
loop_
_entity.id
_entity.type
_entity.pdbx_description
1 polymer ?
#
loop_
_entity_poly.entity_id
_entity_poly.type
_entity_poly.pdbx_seq_one_letter_code
_entity_poly.pdbx_strand_id
1 'polypeptide(L)'
;VCTPIAGKLTPVPRTATFERPVSGGDALLSIGSLLIGAIAVVAAVVLLVGVFDLNWVLGYAIPLATAVFAVALWQSLSRRGWTWKDLQLTSGPRSLWHLLWEVPVAWIAAMSVGIALAGAVDIAPASDAGGSASTLDALDVGVVAGTLTIACTVLIAPVLEEVLFRRVIFGWFDTRTRWQIAVLGSAVCFGAVHVLPAIALIMVCIGSAAALLVRLHRSLIPGIALHTMNNALATAAVVASI
;
A
#
# COMPACT_ATOMS: atom_id res chain seq x y z
N VAL A 1 -5.34 -3.35 -60.64
CA VAL A 1 -4.79 -2.41 -59.68
C VAL A 1 -5.60 -2.60 -58.41
N CYS A 2 -5.08 -3.39 -57.45
CA CYS A 2 -5.70 -3.56 -56.12
C CYS A 2 -5.13 -2.48 -55.21
N THR A 3 -5.95 -1.55 -54.76
CA THR A 3 -5.66 -0.58 -53.69
C THR A 3 -5.77 -1.32 -52.34
N PRO A 4 -4.74 -1.31 -51.45
CA PRO A 4 -4.86 -1.86 -50.12
C PRO A 4 -5.70 -0.92 -49.27
N ILE A 5 -6.81 -1.41 -48.73
CA ILE A 5 -7.61 -0.75 -47.73
C ILE A 5 -6.79 -0.82 -46.43
N ALA A 6 -5.99 0.21 -46.17
CA ALA A 6 -5.38 0.44 -44.88
C ALA A 6 -6.46 0.91 -43.91
N GLY A 7 -7.20 -0.03 -43.31
CA GLY A 7 -8.07 0.25 -42.20
C GLY A 7 -7.23 0.77 -41.02
N LYS A 8 -7.30 2.07 -40.73
CA LYS A 8 -6.80 2.63 -39.50
C LYS A 8 -7.51 1.89 -38.35
N LEU A 9 -6.78 0.96 -37.71
CA LEU A 9 -7.22 0.39 -36.44
C LEU A 9 -7.41 1.56 -35.46
N THR A 10 -8.66 1.98 -35.28
CA THR A 10 -9.00 2.93 -34.22
C THR A 10 -8.59 2.28 -32.90
N PRO A 11 -7.78 2.97 -32.05
CA PRO A 11 -7.40 2.42 -30.76
C PRO A 11 -8.69 2.15 -29.97
N VAL A 12 -8.85 0.91 -29.52
CA VAL A 12 -9.95 0.53 -28.62
C VAL A 12 -9.87 1.48 -27.41
N PRO A 13 -10.96 2.19 -27.06
CA PRO A 13 -10.94 3.09 -25.92
C PRO A 13 -10.52 2.32 -24.68
N ARG A 14 -9.43 2.71 -24.06
CA ARG A 14 -8.97 2.11 -22.79
C ARG A 14 -9.97 2.50 -21.71
N THR A 15 -10.73 1.55 -21.22
CA THR A 15 -11.59 1.76 -20.06
C THR A 15 -10.70 1.83 -18.83
N ALA A 16 -10.40 3.06 -18.39
CA ALA A 16 -9.66 3.27 -17.14
C ALA A 16 -10.44 2.65 -15.96
N THR A 17 -9.71 2.14 -14.98
CA THR A 17 -10.29 1.52 -13.79
C THR A 17 -11.11 2.55 -13.00
N PHE A 18 -10.66 3.80 -12.96
CA PHE A 18 -11.28 4.90 -12.20
C PHE A 18 -11.72 6.04 -13.12
N GLU A 19 -12.81 6.72 -12.74
CA GLU A 19 -13.38 7.83 -13.53
C GLU A 19 -12.47 9.06 -13.54
N ARG A 20 -11.94 9.46 -12.37
CA ARG A 20 -11.03 10.59 -12.28
C ARG A 20 -9.63 10.19 -12.72
N PRO A 21 -9.06 10.80 -13.79
CA PRO A 21 -7.69 10.56 -14.21
C PRO A 21 -6.70 11.17 -13.20
N VAL A 22 -5.56 10.51 -13.04
CA VAL A 22 -4.47 10.97 -12.17
C VAL A 22 -3.42 11.71 -12.98
N SER A 23 -3.08 12.93 -12.57
CA SER A 23 -1.98 13.70 -13.16
C SER A 23 -0.62 13.28 -12.59
N GLY A 24 0.47 13.62 -13.30
CA GLY A 24 1.83 13.45 -12.77
C GLY A 24 2.08 14.22 -11.48
N GLY A 25 1.47 15.42 -11.34
CA GLY A 25 1.55 16.22 -10.13
C GLY A 25 0.84 15.58 -8.94
N ASP A 26 -0.31 14.89 -9.16
CA ASP A 26 -0.98 14.14 -8.10
C ASP A 26 -0.08 13.00 -7.59
N ALA A 27 0.55 12.25 -8.50
CA ALA A 27 1.44 11.15 -8.15
C ALA A 27 2.67 11.65 -7.38
N LEU A 28 3.35 12.67 -7.87
CA LEU A 28 4.56 13.22 -7.22
C LEU A 28 4.27 13.78 -5.83
N LEU A 29 3.20 14.55 -5.65
CA LEU A 29 2.85 15.12 -4.35
C LEU A 29 2.40 14.04 -3.36
N SER A 30 1.72 12.99 -3.85
CA SER A 30 1.31 11.88 -2.98
C SER A 30 2.52 11.05 -2.53
N ILE A 31 3.51 10.81 -3.39
CA ILE A 31 4.78 10.18 -3.01
C ILE A 31 5.53 11.08 -2.02
N GLY A 32 5.57 12.40 -2.27
CA GLY A 32 6.15 13.38 -1.35
C GLY A 32 5.52 13.34 0.03
N SER A 33 4.21 13.08 0.13
CA SER A 33 3.52 12.94 1.42
C SER A 33 4.01 11.77 2.26
N LEU A 34 4.35 10.63 1.61
CA LEU A 34 4.94 9.48 2.29
C LEU A 34 6.33 9.83 2.84
N LEU A 35 7.16 10.53 2.04
CA LEU A 35 8.48 10.97 2.48
C LEU A 35 8.41 11.96 3.66
N ILE A 36 7.43 12.87 3.66
CA ILE A 36 7.19 13.79 4.79
C ILE A 36 6.87 13.00 6.07
N GLY A 37 6.06 11.95 5.98
CA GLY A 37 5.79 11.07 7.12
C GLY A 37 7.07 10.43 7.68
N ALA A 38 7.91 9.88 6.81
CA ALA A 38 9.20 9.28 7.21
C ALA A 38 10.15 10.33 7.83
N ILE A 39 10.27 11.50 7.24
CA ILE A 39 11.09 12.60 7.77
C ILE A 39 10.59 13.05 9.15
N ALA A 40 9.28 13.10 9.36
CA ALA A 40 8.71 13.50 10.65
C ALA A 40 9.12 12.55 11.79
N VAL A 41 9.21 11.24 11.53
CA VAL A 41 9.70 10.26 12.51
C VAL A 41 11.17 10.53 12.84
N VAL A 42 12.02 10.70 11.83
CA VAL A 42 13.45 10.99 12.04
C VAL A 42 13.63 12.28 12.85
N ALA A 43 12.88 13.33 12.50
CA ALA A 43 12.90 14.58 13.22
C ALA A 43 12.44 14.42 14.69
N ALA A 44 11.37 13.66 14.92
CA ALA A 44 10.89 13.38 16.28
C ALA A 44 11.93 12.64 17.11
N VAL A 45 12.58 11.60 16.54
CA VAL A 45 13.66 10.88 17.23
C VAL A 45 14.80 11.83 17.60
N VAL A 46 15.29 12.63 16.65
CA VAL A 46 16.40 13.58 16.89
C VAL A 46 16.05 14.63 17.93
N LEU A 47 14.81 15.15 17.91
CA LEU A 47 14.40 16.25 18.80
C LEU A 47 13.99 15.76 20.20
N LEU A 48 13.44 14.56 20.30
CA LEU A 48 12.81 14.09 21.54
C LEU A 48 13.70 13.12 22.33
N VAL A 49 14.67 12.46 21.71
CA VAL A 49 15.54 11.49 22.39
C VAL A 49 16.39 12.09 23.51
N GLY A 50 16.61 13.40 23.49
CA GLY A 50 17.30 14.13 24.59
C GLY A 50 16.41 14.47 25.78
N VAL A 51 15.09 14.32 25.64
CA VAL A 51 14.07 14.69 26.66
C VAL A 51 13.35 13.45 27.18
N PHE A 52 13.09 12.48 26.28
CA PHE A 52 12.38 11.24 26.57
C PHE A 52 13.28 10.05 26.30
N ASP A 53 12.97 8.92 26.91
CA ASP A 53 13.60 7.65 26.61
C ASP A 53 13.41 7.28 25.13
N LEU A 54 14.47 6.72 24.50
CA LEU A 54 14.43 6.36 23.08
C LEU A 54 13.32 5.35 22.78
N ASN A 55 13.12 4.36 23.64
CA ASN A 55 12.08 3.34 23.44
C ASN A 55 10.70 3.97 23.48
N TRP A 56 10.49 4.96 24.36
CA TRP A 56 9.24 5.71 24.40
C TRP A 56 8.99 6.46 23.09
N VAL A 57 9.99 7.13 22.54
CA VAL A 57 9.88 7.84 21.25
C VAL A 57 9.59 6.87 20.11
N LEU A 58 10.30 5.74 20.06
CA LEU A 58 10.13 4.71 19.04
C LEU A 58 8.76 4.02 19.13
N GLY A 59 8.22 3.82 20.34
CA GLY A 59 6.90 3.24 20.54
C GLY A 59 5.75 4.06 19.94
N TYR A 60 5.94 5.36 19.74
CA TYR A 60 4.96 6.24 19.05
C TYR A 60 5.34 6.60 17.62
N ALA A 61 6.43 6.06 17.08
CA ALA A 61 6.93 6.41 15.75
C ALA A 61 5.93 6.07 14.63
N ILE A 62 5.33 4.88 14.65
CA ILE A 62 4.33 4.46 13.64
C ILE A 62 3.06 5.31 13.71
N PRO A 63 2.41 5.52 14.87
CA PRO A 63 1.28 6.44 14.99
C PRO A 63 1.60 7.84 14.45
N LEU A 64 2.75 8.39 14.79
CA LEU A 64 3.19 9.71 14.31
C LEU A 64 3.36 9.73 12.79
N ALA A 65 4.10 8.77 12.22
CA ALA A 65 4.31 8.66 10.78
C ALA A 65 2.98 8.56 10.03
N THR A 66 2.08 7.71 10.53
CA THR A 66 0.75 7.48 9.94
C THR A 66 -0.09 8.76 9.97
N ALA A 67 -0.12 9.47 11.08
CA ALA A 67 -0.86 10.72 11.22
C ALA A 67 -0.31 11.81 10.28
N VAL A 68 1.00 12.01 10.24
CA VAL A 68 1.64 13.00 9.36
C VAL A 68 1.42 12.64 7.89
N PHE A 69 1.58 11.37 7.53
CA PHE A 69 1.30 10.89 6.17
C PHE A 69 -0.16 11.12 5.77
N ALA A 70 -1.12 10.80 6.64
CA ALA A 70 -2.54 11.02 6.39
C ALA A 70 -2.86 12.49 6.09
N VAL A 71 -2.36 13.39 6.95
CA VAL A 71 -2.56 14.83 6.79
C VAL A 71 -1.90 15.35 5.51
N ALA A 72 -0.65 14.97 5.26
CA ALA A 72 0.09 15.41 4.09
C ALA A 72 -0.54 14.90 2.78
N LEU A 73 -0.93 13.62 2.73
CA LEU A 73 -1.60 13.01 1.58
C LEU A 73 -2.93 13.69 1.29
N TRP A 74 -3.78 13.88 2.31
CA TRP A 74 -5.06 14.55 2.13
C TRP A 74 -4.92 16.01 1.70
N GLN A 75 -4.00 16.77 2.31
CA GLN A 75 -3.73 18.14 1.90
C GLN A 75 -3.22 18.23 0.45
N SER A 76 -2.34 17.31 0.06
CA SER A 76 -1.81 17.25 -1.30
C SER A 76 -2.92 17.00 -2.32
N LEU A 77 -3.81 16.06 -2.06
CA LEU A 77 -4.90 15.71 -2.95
C LEU A 77 -6.01 16.78 -2.94
N SER A 78 -6.45 17.25 -1.77
CA SER A 78 -7.54 18.23 -1.65
C SER A 78 -7.21 19.58 -2.29
N ARG A 79 -5.95 20.06 -2.15
CA ARG A 79 -5.49 21.28 -2.84
C ARG A 79 -5.51 21.16 -4.37
N ARG A 80 -5.54 19.94 -4.89
CA ARG A 80 -5.69 19.63 -6.32
C ARG A 80 -7.12 19.30 -6.72
N GLY A 81 -8.08 19.60 -5.84
CA GLY A 81 -9.51 19.42 -6.10
C GLY A 81 -9.99 17.96 -5.99
N TRP A 82 -9.25 17.08 -5.28
CA TRP A 82 -9.73 15.75 -4.96
C TRP A 82 -10.77 15.80 -3.87
N THR A 83 -11.80 14.98 -4.00
CA THR A 83 -12.88 14.78 -3.03
C THR A 83 -12.85 13.35 -2.49
N TRP A 84 -13.57 13.08 -1.41
CA TRP A 84 -13.70 11.72 -0.86
C TRP A 84 -14.27 10.73 -1.88
N LYS A 85 -15.14 11.18 -2.80
CA LYS A 85 -15.68 10.33 -3.86
C LYS A 85 -14.61 9.86 -4.84
N ASP A 86 -13.61 10.72 -5.10
CA ASP A 86 -12.50 10.40 -6.00
C ASP A 86 -11.58 9.29 -5.45
N LEU A 87 -11.61 9.03 -4.13
CA LEU A 87 -10.84 7.98 -3.50
C LEU A 87 -11.39 6.57 -3.77
N GLN A 88 -12.63 6.45 -4.28
CA GLN A 88 -13.26 5.17 -4.62
C GLN A 88 -13.31 4.17 -3.43
N LEU A 89 -13.61 4.70 -2.23
CA LEU A 89 -13.79 3.92 -0.99
C LEU A 89 -15.20 3.33 -0.86
N THR A 90 -15.96 3.32 -1.94
CA THR A 90 -17.31 2.74 -2.01
C THR A 90 -17.29 1.40 -2.72
N SER A 91 -18.32 0.59 -2.52
CA SER A 91 -18.52 -0.66 -3.26
C SER A 91 -18.60 -0.38 -4.77
N GLY A 92 -17.79 -1.11 -5.55
CA GLY A 92 -17.85 -1.08 -6.99
C GLY A 92 -19.02 -1.91 -7.55
N PRO A 93 -19.03 -2.17 -8.86
CA PRO A 93 -20.12 -2.91 -9.53
C PRO A 93 -20.20 -4.39 -9.13
N ARG A 94 -19.13 -4.96 -8.56
CA ARG A 94 -19.12 -6.34 -8.06
C ARG A 94 -19.55 -6.40 -6.61
N SER A 95 -20.28 -7.46 -6.26
CA SER A 95 -20.71 -7.72 -4.89
C SER A 95 -19.52 -7.93 -3.96
N LEU A 96 -19.56 -7.34 -2.78
CA LEU A 96 -18.51 -7.49 -1.76
C LEU A 96 -18.48 -8.91 -1.13
N TRP A 97 -19.53 -9.73 -1.30
CA TRP A 97 -19.53 -11.11 -0.86
C TRP A 97 -18.42 -11.96 -1.48
N HIS A 98 -17.97 -11.62 -2.68
CA HIS A 98 -16.83 -12.28 -3.30
C HIS A 98 -15.54 -12.11 -2.51
N LEU A 99 -15.39 -11.05 -1.72
CA LEU A 99 -14.20 -10.80 -0.92
C LEU A 99 -13.95 -11.87 0.14
N LEU A 100 -14.99 -12.57 0.61
CA LEU A 100 -14.86 -13.65 1.59
C LEU A 100 -13.94 -14.78 1.10
N TRP A 101 -13.87 -15.02 -0.20
CA TRP A 101 -13.00 -16.05 -0.77
C TRP A 101 -11.89 -15.45 -1.67
N GLU A 102 -12.17 -14.36 -2.41
CA GLU A 102 -11.19 -13.73 -3.29
C GLU A 102 -9.97 -13.21 -2.52
N VAL A 103 -10.19 -12.59 -1.35
CA VAL A 103 -9.10 -12.05 -0.52
C VAL A 103 -8.20 -13.15 0.04
N PRO A 104 -8.71 -14.20 0.73
CA PRO A 104 -7.86 -15.30 1.19
C PRO A 104 -7.13 -16.03 0.06
N VAL A 105 -7.80 -16.31 -1.06
CA VAL A 105 -7.18 -17.00 -2.21
C VAL A 105 -6.09 -16.13 -2.84
N ALA A 106 -6.34 -14.85 -3.05
CA ALA A 106 -5.36 -13.92 -3.60
C ALA A 106 -4.16 -13.76 -2.67
N TRP A 107 -4.37 -13.72 -1.36
CA TRP A 107 -3.31 -13.64 -0.36
C TRP A 107 -2.45 -14.89 -0.35
N ILE A 108 -3.06 -16.10 -0.29
CA ILE A 108 -2.33 -17.37 -0.32
C ILE A 108 -1.49 -17.47 -1.60
N ALA A 109 -2.09 -17.17 -2.76
CA ALA A 109 -1.40 -17.21 -4.02
C ALA A 109 -0.20 -16.23 -4.06
N ALA A 110 -0.41 -14.98 -3.64
CA ALA A 110 0.64 -13.96 -3.62
C ALA A 110 1.77 -14.31 -2.65
N MET A 111 1.45 -14.78 -1.45
CA MET A 111 2.43 -15.24 -0.45
C MET A 111 3.24 -16.43 -0.98
N SER A 112 2.57 -17.45 -1.54
CA SER A 112 3.25 -18.64 -2.09
C SER A 112 4.21 -18.27 -3.21
N VAL A 113 3.79 -17.42 -4.15
CA VAL A 113 4.64 -16.95 -5.25
C VAL A 113 5.78 -16.10 -4.70
N GLY A 114 5.53 -15.17 -3.78
CA GLY A 114 6.55 -14.31 -3.20
C GLY A 114 7.64 -15.08 -2.45
N ILE A 115 7.25 -16.06 -1.64
CA ILE A 115 8.18 -16.94 -0.93
C ILE A 115 8.98 -17.80 -1.91
N ALA A 116 8.33 -18.38 -2.92
CA ALA A 116 9.01 -19.18 -3.94
C ALA A 116 10.03 -18.35 -4.73
N LEU A 117 9.69 -17.11 -5.09
CA LEU A 117 10.60 -16.19 -5.78
C LEU A 117 11.78 -15.80 -4.89
N ALA A 118 11.55 -15.47 -3.60
CA ALA A 118 12.62 -15.15 -2.66
C ALA A 118 13.60 -16.32 -2.51
N GLY A 119 13.07 -17.55 -2.39
CA GLY A 119 13.89 -18.76 -2.35
C GLY A 119 14.66 -19.02 -3.65
N ALA A 120 14.05 -18.76 -4.81
CA ALA A 120 14.70 -18.99 -6.11
C ALA A 120 15.88 -18.03 -6.39
N VAL A 121 15.89 -16.84 -5.77
CA VAL A 121 16.98 -15.86 -5.89
C VAL A 121 17.92 -15.85 -4.66
N ASP A 122 17.81 -16.86 -3.81
CA ASP A 122 18.63 -17.06 -2.59
C ASP A 122 18.66 -15.84 -1.67
N ILE A 123 17.54 -15.11 -1.61
CA ILE A 123 17.39 -14.02 -0.64
C ILE A 123 16.93 -14.66 0.68
N ALA A 124 17.84 -14.65 1.67
CA ALA A 124 17.53 -15.17 3.00
C ALA A 124 16.26 -14.53 3.57
N PRO A 125 15.37 -15.30 4.21
CA PRO A 125 14.27 -14.72 4.98
C PRO A 125 14.85 -13.73 5.97
N ALA A 126 14.29 -12.54 6.06
CA ALA A 126 14.66 -11.61 7.10
C ALA A 126 14.29 -12.26 8.45
N SER A 127 15.29 -12.64 9.23
CA SER A 127 15.11 -13.24 10.56
C SER A 127 14.41 -12.29 11.52
N ASP A 128 14.51 -10.97 11.23
CA ASP A 128 13.89 -9.91 12.02
C ASP A 128 13.11 -8.99 11.06
N ALA A 129 11.83 -9.30 10.86
CA ALA A 129 10.96 -8.39 10.14
C ALA A 129 10.84 -7.08 10.93
N GLY A 130 11.39 -5.99 10.39
CA GLY A 130 11.43 -4.66 11.05
C GLY A 130 10.06 -4.13 11.51
N GLY A 131 8.95 -4.68 10.97
CA GLY A 131 7.61 -4.44 11.48
C GLY A 131 7.30 -5.13 12.80
N SER A 132 8.01 -6.23 13.11
CA SER A 132 7.87 -6.96 14.38
C SER A 132 8.46 -6.18 15.54
N ALA A 133 9.68 -5.65 15.36
CA ALA A 133 10.36 -4.88 16.39
C ALA A 133 9.53 -3.67 16.84
N SER A 134 9.02 -2.87 15.91
CA SER A 134 8.25 -1.68 16.24
C SER A 134 6.92 -1.95 16.97
N THR A 135 6.28 -3.10 16.74
CA THR A 135 5.08 -3.50 17.48
C THR A 135 5.44 -3.94 18.89
N LEU A 136 6.52 -4.72 19.06
CA LEU A 136 7.01 -5.15 20.37
C LEU A 136 7.47 -3.95 21.18
N ASP A 137 8.30 -3.07 20.62
CA ASP A 137 8.76 -1.83 21.27
C ASP A 137 7.58 -0.99 21.76
N ALA A 138 6.50 -0.88 20.97
CA ALA A 138 5.32 -0.13 21.37
C ALA A 138 4.54 -0.81 22.51
N LEU A 139 4.48 -2.15 22.56
CA LEU A 139 3.85 -2.90 23.64
C LEU A 139 4.65 -2.78 24.94
N ASP A 140 5.98 -2.75 24.86
CA ASP A 140 6.88 -2.55 26.02
C ASP A 140 6.73 -1.16 26.62
N VAL A 141 6.44 -0.13 25.79
CA VAL A 141 6.13 1.23 26.27
C VAL A 141 4.81 1.27 27.04
N GLY A 142 3.84 0.47 26.64
CA GLY A 142 2.56 0.33 27.34
C GLY A 142 1.36 0.12 26.42
N VAL A 143 0.23 -0.18 27.06
CA VAL A 143 -1.02 -0.55 26.36
C VAL A 143 -1.48 0.50 25.35
N VAL A 144 -1.32 1.80 25.65
CA VAL A 144 -1.75 2.88 24.76
C VAL A 144 -0.89 2.91 23.50
N ALA A 145 0.44 2.88 23.63
CA ALA A 145 1.36 2.87 22.50
C ALA A 145 1.14 1.62 21.64
N GLY A 146 1.07 0.45 22.26
CA GLY A 146 0.81 -0.83 21.55
C GLY A 146 -0.52 -0.82 20.80
N THR A 147 -1.61 -0.38 21.43
CA THR A 147 -2.93 -0.32 20.78
C THR A 147 -2.94 0.65 19.60
N LEU A 148 -2.35 1.83 19.75
CA LEU A 148 -2.25 2.81 18.67
C LEU A 148 -1.41 2.29 17.51
N THR A 149 -0.28 1.65 17.80
CA THR A 149 0.59 1.07 16.77
C THR A 149 -0.12 -0.04 16.01
N ILE A 150 -0.78 -0.96 16.69
CA ILE A 150 -1.57 -2.03 16.06
C ILE A 150 -2.70 -1.45 15.21
N ALA A 151 -3.46 -0.48 15.74
CA ALA A 151 -4.54 0.16 14.98
C ALA A 151 -4.00 0.89 13.73
N CYS A 152 -2.88 1.59 13.84
CA CYS A 152 -2.24 2.24 12.71
C CYS A 152 -1.75 1.22 11.68
N THR A 153 -1.02 0.19 12.10
CA THR A 153 -0.43 -0.81 11.21
C THR A 153 -1.49 -1.66 10.51
N VAL A 154 -2.53 -2.08 11.23
CA VAL A 154 -3.53 -3.03 10.72
C VAL A 154 -4.65 -2.34 9.94
N LEU A 155 -5.05 -1.13 10.34
CA LEU A 155 -6.24 -0.50 9.76
C LEU A 155 -5.92 0.80 9.00
N ILE A 156 -5.21 1.75 9.62
CA ILE A 156 -5.10 3.10 9.06
C ILE A 156 -4.07 3.16 7.94
N ALA A 157 -2.87 2.62 8.17
CA ALA A 157 -1.81 2.62 7.15
C ALA A 157 -2.23 1.88 5.87
N PRO A 158 -2.84 0.66 5.92
CA PRO A 158 -3.38 0.01 4.74
C PRO A 158 -4.34 0.88 3.91
N VAL A 159 -5.23 1.63 4.55
CA VAL A 159 -6.13 2.54 3.81
C VAL A 159 -5.34 3.64 3.09
N LEU A 160 -4.40 4.30 3.78
CA LEU A 160 -3.59 5.37 3.20
C LEU A 160 -2.68 4.86 2.08
N GLU A 161 -2.09 3.70 2.27
CA GLU A 161 -1.21 3.07 1.29
C GLU A 161 -2.00 2.61 0.06
N GLU A 162 -3.20 2.05 0.22
CA GLU A 162 -4.06 1.73 -0.92
C GLU A 162 -4.51 2.98 -1.68
N VAL A 163 -4.77 4.11 -0.99
CA VAL A 163 -5.01 5.39 -1.65
C VAL A 163 -3.77 5.82 -2.44
N LEU A 164 -2.59 5.77 -1.86
CA LEU A 164 -1.36 6.14 -2.56
C LEU A 164 -1.06 5.21 -3.74
N PHE A 165 -0.96 3.90 -3.48
CA PHE A 165 -0.44 2.95 -4.46
C PHE A 165 -1.50 2.52 -5.48
N ARG A 166 -2.77 2.29 -5.09
CA ARG A 166 -3.80 1.78 -6.01
C ARG A 166 -4.67 2.90 -6.58
N ARG A 167 -5.00 3.92 -5.78
CA ARG A 167 -5.80 5.00 -6.36
C ARG A 167 -4.93 5.97 -7.16
N VAL A 168 -3.75 6.34 -6.64
CA VAL A 168 -2.92 7.36 -7.29
C VAL A 168 -1.90 6.72 -8.23
N ILE A 169 -0.95 5.92 -7.75
CA ILE A 169 0.15 5.39 -8.58
C ILE A 169 -0.37 4.44 -9.66
N PHE A 170 -1.17 3.42 -9.30
CA PHE A 170 -1.79 2.53 -10.28
C PHE A 170 -2.68 3.32 -11.24
N GLY A 171 -3.53 4.23 -10.75
CA GLY A 171 -4.38 5.06 -11.60
C GLY A 171 -3.58 5.93 -12.58
N TRP A 172 -2.40 6.40 -12.20
CA TRP A 172 -1.50 7.13 -13.09
C TRP A 172 -0.95 6.24 -14.22
N PHE A 173 -0.54 5.02 -13.91
CA PHE A 173 -0.08 4.04 -14.91
C PHE A 173 -1.24 3.56 -15.79
N ASP A 174 -2.42 3.26 -15.22
CA ASP A 174 -3.56 2.65 -15.91
C ASP A 174 -4.10 3.52 -17.05
N THR A 175 -3.96 4.85 -16.94
CA THR A 175 -4.33 5.78 -18.01
C THR A 175 -3.26 5.92 -19.10
N ARG A 176 -2.01 5.50 -18.86
CA ARG A 176 -0.85 5.71 -19.76
C ARG A 176 -0.27 4.44 -20.36
N THR A 177 -0.49 3.31 -19.70
CA THR A 177 0.12 2.04 -20.08
C THR A 177 -0.93 0.93 -20.23
N ARG A 178 -0.50 -0.29 -20.59
CA ARG A 178 -1.37 -1.46 -20.53
C ARG A 178 -1.61 -1.81 -19.06
N TRP A 179 -2.78 -2.36 -18.76
CA TRP A 179 -3.17 -2.68 -17.38
C TRP A 179 -2.17 -3.61 -16.65
N GLN A 180 -1.52 -4.54 -17.38
CA GLN A 180 -0.49 -5.40 -16.78
C GLN A 180 0.71 -4.58 -16.26
N ILE A 181 1.13 -3.57 -17.06
CA ILE A 181 2.21 -2.66 -16.66
C ILE A 181 1.76 -1.78 -15.50
N ALA A 182 0.50 -1.36 -15.48
CA ALA A 182 -0.06 -0.58 -14.37
C ALA A 182 -0.07 -1.38 -13.06
N VAL A 183 -0.53 -2.64 -13.11
CA VAL A 183 -0.51 -3.55 -11.96
C VAL A 183 0.92 -3.75 -11.46
N LEU A 184 1.83 -4.17 -12.33
CA LEU A 184 3.21 -4.47 -11.94
C LEU A 184 3.96 -3.21 -11.50
N GLY A 185 3.82 -2.08 -12.20
CA GLY A 185 4.48 -0.83 -11.86
C GLY A 185 4.06 -0.30 -10.47
N SER A 186 2.75 -0.33 -10.19
CA SER A 186 2.25 0.03 -8.87
C SER A 186 2.73 -0.93 -7.77
N ALA A 187 2.78 -2.23 -8.06
CA ALA A 187 3.24 -3.24 -7.13
C ALA A 187 4.75 -3.13 -6.83
N VAL A 188 5.56 -2.85 -7.86
CA VAL A 188 7.01 -2.59 -7.68
C VAL A 188 7.24 -1.34 -6.83
N CYS A 189 6.50 -0.25 -7.08
CA CYS A 189 6.57 0.93 -6.22
C CYS A 189 6.19 0.62 -4.77
N PHE A 190 5.18 -0.23 -4.56
CA PHE A 190 4.76 -0.66 -3.24
C PHE A 190 5.81 -1.55 -2.56
N GLY A 191 6.39 -2.52 -3.25
CA GLY A 191 7.48 -3.34 -2.71
C GLY A 191 8.73 -2.53 -2.40
N ALA A 192 9.07 -1.53 -3.23
CA ALA A 192 10.27 -0.73 -3.08
C ALA A 192 10.33 0.12 -1.79
N VAL A 193 9.19 0.43 -1.17
CA VAL A 193 9.16 1.13 0.13
C VAL A 193 9.42 0.18 1.32
N HIS A 194 9.43 -1.13 1.08
CA HIS A 194 9.79 -2.14 2.07
C HIS A 194 11.27 -2.46 1.94
N VAL A 195 12.07 -1.88 2.81
CA VAL A 195 13.55 -1.82 2.71
C VAL A 195 14.24 -3.19 2.63
N LEU A 196 13.65 -4.23 3.25
CA LEU A 196 14.22 -5.57 3.29
C LEU A 196 13.93 -6.34 1.99
N PRO A 197 14.93 -6.81 1.24
CA PRO A 197 14.73 -7.37 -0.11
C PRO A 197 13.74 -8.54 -0.18
N ALA A 198 13.78 -9.48 0.77
CA ALA A 198 12.84 -10.60 0.82
C ALA A 198 11.40 -10.11 1.02
N ILE A 199 11.19 -9.16 1.94
CA ILE A 199 9.88 -8.56 2.20
C ILE A 199 9.43 -7.76 0.99
N ALA A 200 10.31 -6.95 0.39
CA ALA A 200 10.01 -6.17 -0.81
C ALA A 200 9.46 -7.05 -1.94
N LEU A 201 10.08 -8.21 -2.18
CA LEU A 201 9.65 -9.15 -3.21
C LEU A 201 8.26 -9.75 -2.92
N ILE A 202 8.02 -10.15 -1.67
CA ILE A 202 6.71 -10.62 -1.22
C ILE A 202 5.67 -9.50 -1.38
N MET A 203 6.01 -8.26 -0.99
CA MET A 203 5.12 -7.11 -1.13
C MET A 203 4.83 -6.72 -2.58
N VAL A 204 5.74 -6.99 -3.52
CA VAL A 204 5.42 -6.89 -4.96
C VAL A 204 4.32 -7.89 -5.35
N CYS A 205 4.36 -9.12 -4.85
CA CYS A 205 3.34 -10.13 -5.12
C CYS A 205 2.00 -9.76 -4.48
N ILE A 206 1.98 -9.38 -3.20
CA ILE A 206 0.80 -8.89 -2.48
C ILE A 206 0.24 -7.64 -3.17
N GLY A 207 1.13 -6.71 -3.55
CA GLY A 207 0.78 -5.50 -4.26
C GLY A 207 0.14 -5.75 -5.62
N SER A 208 0.61 -6.75 -6.35
CA SER A 208 0.02 -7.18 -7.62
C SER A 208 -1.38 -7.76 -7.43
N ALA A 209 -1.55 -8.61 -6.42
CA ALA A 209 -2.86 -9.18 -6.06
C ALA A 209 -3.87 -8.09 -5.67
N ALA A 210 -3.46 -7.14 -4.82
CA ALA A 210 -4.29 -5.99 -4.43
C ALA A 210 -4.71 -5.16 -5.65
N ALA A 211 -3.77 -4.81 -6.55
CA ALA A 211 -4.06 -4.05 -7.75
C ALA A 211 -5.01 -4.78 -8.71
N LEU A 212 -4.88 -6.10 -8.84
CA LEU A 212 -5.80 -6.93 -9.63
C LEU A 212 -7.21 -6.93 -9.04
N LEU A 213 -7.35 -7.10 -7.72
CA LEU A 213 -8.64 -7.05 -7.04
C LEU A 213 -9.30 -5.67 -7.17
N VAL A 214 -8.53 -4.58 -6.96
CA VAL A 214 -8.99 -3.20 -7.13
C VAL A 214 -9.47 -2.97 -8.57
N ARG A 215 -8.73 -3.41 -9.56
CA ARG A 215 -9.13 -3.32 -10.97
C ARG A 215 -10.41 -4.11 -11.25
N LEU A 216 -10.52 -5.32 -10.73
CA LEU A 216 -11.65 -6.22 -10.93
C LEU A 216 -12.94 -5.67 -10.35
N HIS A 217 -12.85 -5.07 -9.16
CA HIS A 217 -13.99 -4.50 -8.44
C HIS A 217 -14.23 -3.02 -8.75
N ARG A 218 -13.27 -2.32 -9.36
CA ARG A 218 -13.30 -0.85 -9.57
C ARG A 218 -13.53 -0.08 -8.26
N SER A 219 -12.91 -0.55 -7.19
CA SER A 219 -13.04 -0.05 -5.81
C SER A 219 -11.74 -0.32 -5.06
N LEU A 220 -11.39 0.52 -4.08
CA LEU A 220 -10.25 0.27 -3.20
C LEU A 220 -10.54 -0.77 -2.11
N ILE A 221 -11.80 -1.02 -1.79
CA ILE A 221 -12.18 -1.92 -0.67
C ILE A 221 -11.51 -3.28 -0.75
N PRO A 222 -11.44 -3.98 -1.90
CA PRO A 222 -10.77 -5.28 -1.98
C PRO A 222 -9.26 -5.22 -1.70
N GLY A 223 -8.58 -4.18 -2.19
CA GLY A 223 -7.16 -3.96 -1.89
C GLY A 223 -6.93 -3.70 -0.41
N ILE A 224 -7.74 -2.83 0.19
CA ILE A 224 -7.72 -2.55 1.64
C ILE A 224 -7.96 -3.84 2.43
N ALA A 225 -8.96 -4.64 2.07
CA ALA A 225 -9.26 -5.89 2.76
C ALA A 225 -8.08 -6.88 2.72
N LEU A 226 -7.46 -7.05 1.55
CA LEU A 226 -6.29 -7.93 1.40
C LEU A 226 -5.09 -7.40 2.20
N HIS A 227 -4.82 -6.11 2.14
CA HIS A 227 -3.71 -5.47 2.85
C HIS A 227 -3.90 -5.53 4.37
N THR A 228 -5.10 -5.16 4.86
CA THR A 228 -5.48 -5.29 6.27
C THR A 228 -5.35 -6.73 6.78
N MET A 229 -5.81 -7.71 6.01
CA MET A 229 -5.66 -9.12 6.36
C MET A 229 -4.18 -9.52 6.46
N ASN A 230 -3.34 -9.12 5.50
CA ASN A 230 -1.90 -9.37 5.53
C ASN A 230 -1.26 -8.82 6.82
N ASN A 231 -1.54 -7.54 7.13
CA ASN A 231 -0.95 -6.88 8.30
C ASN A 231 -1.51 -7.44 9.62
N ALA A 232 -2.79 -7.81 9.66
CA ALA A 232 -3.39 -8.45 10.82
C ALA A 232 -2.75 -9.79 11.13
N LEU A 233 -2.53 -10.64 10.10
CA LEU A 233 -1.88 -11.93 10.26
C LEU A 233 -0.41 -11.78 10.69
N ALA A 234 0.32 -10.86 10.09
CA ALA A 234 1.71 -10.56 10.49
C ALA A 234 1.78 -10.07 11.94
N THR A 235 0.92 -9.10 12.33
CA THR A 235 0.85 -8.57 13.69
C THR A 235 0.45 -9.65 14.70
N ALA A 236 -0.54 -10.50 14.37
CA ALA A 236 -0.96 -11.61 15.21
C ALA A 236 0.18 -12.62 15.44
N ALA A 237 0.97 -12.93 14.42
CA ALA A 237 2.14 -13.81 14.54
C ALA A 237 3.19 -13.23 15.50
N VAL A 238 3.43 -11.91 15.45
CA VAL A 238 4.34 -11.20 16.36
C VAL A 238 3.82 -11.26 17.80
N VAL A 239 2.55 -10.90 18.01
CA VAL A 239 1.96 -10.90 19.36
C VAL A 239 1.89 -12.31 19.96
N ALA A 240 1.70 -13.33 19.13
CA ALA A 240 1.69 -14.72 19.59
C ALA A 240 3.09 -15.29 19.93
N SER A 241 4.17 -14.57 19.60
CA SER A 241 5.55 -14.96 19.91
C SER A 241 6.04 -14.46 21.28
N ILE A 242 5.24 -13.63 21.98
CA ILE A 242 5.48 -13.13 23.33
C ILE A 242 4.92 -14.13 24.36
#